data_7c7a531c4cc415f24ed0831606ad20db
#
_entry.id   7c7a531c4cc415f24ed0831606ad20db
#
_cell.length_a   1.000
_cell.length_b   1.000
_cell.length_c   1.000
_cell.angle_alpha   90.00
_cell.angle_beta   90.00
_cell.angle_gamma   90.00
#
_symmetry.space_group_name_H-M   'P 1'
#
loop_
_entity.id
_entity.type
_entity.pdbx_description
1 polymer ?
#
loop_
_entity_poly.entity_id
_entity_poly.type
_entity_poly.pdbx_seq_one_letter_code
_entity_poly.pdbx_strand_id
1 'polypeptide(L)'
;TYYNIAVSHARTTMKNHFRADYSCYHVIDYDTITGQVLKKNTHQGLAHESAWARGQAWALYGYTMCYRETKLPEFLEQAKKVEQYLFTHKNMPEDLIPYWDFDAPGIPNEPRDASAATVIASALYELSQYDRKNSERYKKNADRIVENLTNSYRTTLNKDNGFLLLHSTGTKPTNVEVDVPIVYADYYFIEALLRKDKLEKTGKLF
;
A
#
# COMPACT_ATOMS: atom_id res chain seq x y z
N THR A 1 -19.02 12.13 17.26
CA THR A 1 -18.57 12.87 16.06
C THR A 1 -17.83 11.91 15.12
N TYR A 2 -17.69 12.26 13.84
CA TYR A 2 -16.97 11.47 12.82
C TYR A 2 -15.53 11.18 13.21
N TYR A 3 -14.84 12.13 13.85
CA TYR A 3 -13.50 11.94 14.38
C TYR A 3 -13.41 10.72 15.33
N ASN A 4 -14.30 10.62 16.30
CA ASN A 4 -14.29 9.51 17.26
C ASN A 4 -14.59 8.17 16.58
N ILE A 5 -15.47 8.16 15.59
CA ILE A 5 -15.76 6.96 14.79
C ILE A 5 -14.50 6.53 14.02
N ALA A 6 -13.83 7.46 13.35
CA ALA A 6 -12.62 7.17 12.60
C ALA A 6 -11.49 6.63 13.48
N VAL A 7 -11.25 7.25 14.65
CA VAL A 7 -10.24 6.79 15.61
C VAL A 7 -10.58 5.41 16.16
N SER A 8 -11.85 5.18 16.54
CA SER A 8 -12.31 3.88 17.03
C SER A 8 -12.14 2.79 15.97
N HIS A 9 -12.52 3.09 14.71
CA HIS A 9 -12.37 2.17 13.59
C HIS A 9 -10.88 1.84 13.35
N ALA A 10 -10.02 2.83 13.27
CA ALA A 10 -8.58 2.63 13.07
C ALA A 10 -7.95 1.78 14.18
N ARG A 11 -8.32 1.99 15.46
CA ARG A 11 -7.85 1.18 16.59
C ARG A 11 -8.36 -0.25 16.52
N THR A 12 -9.62 -0.45 16.14
CA THR A 12 -10.20 -1.79 15.95
C THR A 12 -9.47 -2.53 14.82
N THR A 13 -9.16 -1.83 13.74
CA THR A 13 -8.36 -2.37 12.62
C THR A 13 -6.94 -2.73 13.10
N MET A 14 -6.25 -1.86 13.84
CA MET A 14 -4.93 -2.17 14.40
C MET A 14 -4.96 -3.45 15.25
N LYS A 15 -5.97 -3.61 16.09
CA LYS A 15 -6.09 -4.74 17.00
C LYS A 15 -6.35 -6.06 16.27
N ASN A 16 -7.17 -6.05 15.23
CA ASN A 16 -7.74 -7.28 14.67
C ASN A 16 -7.15 -7.68 13.32
N HIS A 17 -6.75 -6.70 12.48
CA HIS A 17 -6.28 -6.96 11.12
C HIS A 17 -4.78 -7.25 11.02
N PHE A 18 -3.97 -6.93 12.03
CA PHE A 18 -2.53 -7.12 11.94
C PHE A 18 -2.05 -8.36 12.66
N ARG A 19 -1.06 -9.02 12.05
CA ARG A 19 -0.29 -10.11 12.64
C ARG A 19 0.86 -9.54 13.48
N ALA A 20 1.56 -10.42 14.19
CA ALA A 20 2.70 -10.03 15.03
C ALA A 20 3.86 -9.38 14.25
N ASP A 21 4.00 -9.71 12.98
CA ASP A 21 5.00 -9.14 12.06
C ASP A 21 4.54 -7.85 11.35
N TYR A 22 3.34 -7.36 11.68
CA TYR A 22 2.67 -6.19 11.07
C TYR A 22 2.19 -6.37 9.63
N SER A 23 2.20 -7.59 9.09
CA SER A 23 1.39 -7.89 7.92
C SER A 23 -0.10 -7.84 8.27
N CYS A 24 -0.96 -7.51 7.30
CA CYS A 24 -2.39 -7.42 7.57
C CYS A 24 -3.20 -8.51 6.85
N TYR A 25 -4.24 -8.96 7.51
CA TYR A 25 -5.33 -9.72 6.89
C TYR A 25 -6.13 -8.83 5.96
N HIS A 26 -6.68 -9.39 4.90
CA HIS A 26 -7.49 -8.63 3.96
C HIS A 26 -8.89 -8.35 4.51
N VAL A 27 -9.59 -9.37 5.02
CA VAL A 27 -10.97 -9.27 5.47
C VAL A 27 -11.11 -9.84 6.88
N ILE A 28 -11.81 -9.12 7.74
CA ILE A 28 -12.22 -9.60 9.07
C ILE A 28 -13.74 -9.59 9.16
N ASP A 29 -14.30 -10.75 9.41
CA ASP A 29 -15.73 -10.89 9.69
C ASP A 29 -15.97 -10.72 11.19
N TYR A 30 -16.93 -9.88 11.53
CA TYR A 30 -17.33 -9.61 12.91
C TYR A 30 -18.73 -10.09 13.18
N ASP A 31 -18.96 -10.61 14.37
CA ASP A 31 -20.31 -10.81 14.90
C ASP A 31 -21.01 -9.46 15.05
N THR A 32 -22.17 -9.31 14.44
CA THR A 32 -22.89 -8.04 14.39
C THR A 32 -23.54 -7.63 15.72
N ILE A 33 -23.66 -8.58 16.66
CA ILE A 33 -24.26 -8.36 17.98
C ILE A 33 -23.17 -8.10 19.02
N THR A 34 -22.13 -8.94 19.04
CA THR A 34 -21.09 -8.89 20.07
C THR A 34 -19.85 -8.08 19.65
N GLY A 35 -19.66 -7.84 18.35
CA GLY A 35 -18.46 -7.22 17.79
C GLY A 35 -17.20 -8.10 17.85
N GLN A 36 -17.34 -9.38 18.19
CA GLN A 36 -16.21 -10.30 18.21
C GLN A 36 -15.79 -10.71 16.80
N VAL A 37 -14.49 -10.97 16.62
CA VAL A 37 -13.95 -11.51 15.37
C VAL A 37 -14.44 -12.96 15.21
N LEU A 38 -15.13 -13.22 14.11
CA LEU A 38 -15.58 -14.56 13.73
C LEU A 38 -14.57 -15.25 12.84
N LYS A 39 -14.03 -14.53 11.86
CA LYS A 39 -13.13 -15.09 10.87
C LYS A 39 -12.15 -14.05 10.34
N LYS A 40 -10.95 -14.50 9.99
CA LYS A 40 -9.94 -13.73 9.28
C LYS A 40 -9.75 -14.35 7.90
N ASN A 41 -9.94 -13.55 6.86
CA ASN A 41 -10.08 -14.03 5.49
C ASN A 41 -9.24 -13.24 4.50
N THR A 42 -9.22 -13.78 3.28
CA THR A 42 -8.92 -13.00 2.08
C THR A 42 -10.00 -13.18 1.03
N HIS A 43 -10.14 -12.19 0.15
CA HIS A 43 -10.93 -12.24 -1.07
C HIS A 43 -10.04 -12.13 -2.30
N GLN A 44 -9.03 -11.24 -2.26
CA GLN A 44 -8.14 -10.95 -3.39
C GLN A 44 -6.72 -11.52 -3.20
N GLY A 45 -6.32 -11.91 -1.99
CA GLY A 45 -5.03 -12.53 -1.71
C GLY A 45 -5.00 -14.03 -2.01
N LEU A 46 -3.82 -14.60 -1.96
CA LEU A 46 -3.55 -16.01 -2.23
C LEU A 46 -4.30 -16.94 -1.26
N ALA A 47 -4.20 -16.67 0.03
CA ALA A 47 -4.76 -17.47 1.11
C ALA A 47 -5.11 -16.58 2.33
N HIS A 48 -5.89 -17.11 3.28
CA HIS A 48 -6.30 -16.36 4.45
C HIS A 48 -5.10 -15.82 5.27
N GLU A 49 -4.03 -16.59 5.33
CA GLU A 49 -2.80 -16.21 6.05
C GLU A 49 -1.75 -15.53 5.17
N SER A 50 -1.96 -15.36 3.86
CA SER A 50 -1.01 -14.66 2.99
C SER A 50 -1.06 -13.14 3.15
N ALA A 51 -0.05 -12.48 2.62
CA ALA A 51 0.06 -11.03 2.63
C ALA A 51 -0.20 -10.45 1.23
N TRP A 52 -1.47 -10.19 0.94
CA TRP A 52 -1.88 -9.53 -0.30
C TRP A 52 -1.26 -8.12 -0.40
N ALA A 53 -0.50 -7.86 -1.46
CA ALA A 53 0.39 -6.71 -1.55
C ALA A 53 -0.35 -5.36 -1.46
N ARG A 54 -1.48 -5.21 -2.16
CA ARG A 54 -2.25 -3.97 -2.12
C ARG A 54 -2.90 -3.72 -0.75
N GLY A 55 -3.24 -4.79 -0.01
CA GLY A 55 -3.68 -4.67 1.38
C GLY A 55 -2.61 -4.07 2.28
N GLN A 56 -1.36 -4.52 2.12
CA GLN A 56 -0.22 -3.94 2.85
C GLN A 56 0.03 -2.48 2.46
N ALA A 57 -0.09 -2.17 1.16
CA ALA A 57 0.03 -0.80 0.66
C ALA A 57 -1.05 0.13 1.25
N TRP A 58 -2.30 -0.33 1.29
CA TRP A 58 -3.39 0.42 1.92
C TRP A 58 -3.19 0.62 3.42
N ALA A 59 -2.63 -0.37 4.12
CA ALA A 59 -2.31 -0.23 5.53
C ALA A 59 -1.28 0.87 5.77
N LEU A 60 -0.21 0.91 4.99
CA LEU A 60 0.81 1.97 5.06
C LEU A 60 0.20 3.35 4.80
N TYR A 61 -0.55 3.49 3.69
CA TYR A 61 -1.19 4.75 3.31
C TYR A 61 -2.23 5.19 4.35
N GLY A 62 -3.11 4.29 4.76
CA GLY A 62 -4.20 4.58 5.68
C GLY A 62 -3.71 5.04 7.06
N TYR A 63 -2.72 4.36 7.64
CA TYR A 63 -2.18 4.77 8.95
C TYR A 63 -1.33 6.04 8.88
N THR A 64 -0.65 6.29 7.78
CA THR A 64 0.01 7.58 7.54
C THR A 64 -1.01 8.72 7.50
N MET A 65 -2.12 8.54 6.80
CA MET A 65 -3.23 9.49 6.75
C MET A 65 -3.93 9.63 8.12
N CYS A 66 -4.16 8.53 8.84
CA CYS A 66 -4.73 8.60 10.19
C CYS A 66 -3.86 9.46 11.12
N TYR A 67 -2.53 9.31 11.04
CA TYR A 67 -1.63 10.18 11.79
C TYR A 67 -1.71 11.64 11.33
N ARG A 68 -1.78 11.90 10.04
CA ARG A 68 -1.95 13.28 9.52
C ARG A 68 -3.14 13.97 10.17
N GLU A 69 -4.30 13.29 10.19
CA GLU A 69 -5.56 13.89 10.63
C GLU A 69 -5.71 13.95 12.16
N THR A 70 -5.12 12.98 12.88
CA THR A 70 -5.36 12.85 14.32
C THR A 70 -4.19 13.30 15.20
N LYS A 71 -2.97 13.24 14.67
CA LYS A 71 -1.69 13.40 15.40
C LYS A 71 -1.50 12.39 16.54
N LEU A 72 -2.26 11.29 16.55
CA LEU A 72 -2.11 10.23 17.56
C LEU A 72 -0.86 9.38 17.24
N PRO A 73 0.15 9.34 18.15
CA PRO A 73 1.43 8.68 17.85
C PRO A 73 1.33 7.21 17.48
N GLU A 74 0.34 6.51 18.01
CA GLU A 74 0.10 5.10 17.70
C GLU A 74 -0.08 4.82 16.22
N PHE A 75 -0.72 5.72 15.48
CA PHE A 75 -0.93 5.57 14.03
C PHE A 75 0.36 5.79 13.24
N LEU A 76 1.23 6.70 13.68
CA LEU A 76 2.56 6.85 13.09
C LEU A 76 3.41 5.59 13.33
N GLU A 77 3.41 5.06 14.55
CA GLU A 77 4.17 3.84 14.85
C GLU A 77 3.63 2.64 14.06
N GLN A 78 2.31 2.55 13.87
CA GLN A 78 1.72 1.51 13.02
C GLN A 78 2.19 1.64 11.56
N ALA A 79 2.15 2.84 10.98
CA ALA A 79 2.63 3.10 9.63
C ALA A 79 4.10 2.71 9.45
N LYS A 80 4.96 3.08 10.40
CA LYS A 80 6.39 2.73 10.39
C LYS A 80 6.63 1.23 10.42
N LYS A 81 5.85 0.49 11.20
CA LYS A 81 5.97 -0.97 11.31
C LYS A 81 5.47 -1.68 10.04
N VAL A 82 4.41 -1.21 9.43
CA VAL A 82 3.95 -1.71 8.13
C VAL A 82 5.00 -1.42 7.05
N GLU A 83 5.59 -0.24 7.04
CA GLU A 83 6.69 0.07 6.13
C GLU A 83 7.88 -0.86 6.35
N GLN A 84 8.27 -1.07 7.59
CA GLN A 84 9.35 -2.00 7.91
C GLN A 84 9.06 -3.41 7.40
N TYR A 85 7.84 -3.93 7.62
CA TYR A 85 7.41 -5.22 7.08
C TYR A 85 7.60 -5.27 5.56
N LEU A 86 7.06 -4.30 4.84
CA LEU A 86 7.13 -4.24 3.37
C LEU A 86 8.57 -4.30 2.86
N PHE A 87 9.46 -3.46 3.40
CA PHE A 87 10.82 -3.30 2.88
C PHE A 87 11.85 -4.28 3.45
N THR A 88 11.46 -5.09 4.45
CA THR A 88 12.30 -6.21 4.94
C THR A 88 11.77 -7.57 4.51
N HIS A 89 10.63 -7.63 3.83
CA HIS A 89 10.08 -8.88 3.37
C HIS A 89 10.97 -9.51 2.29
N LYS A 90 11.30 -10.80 2.44
CA LYS A 90 12.22 -11.54 1.55
C LYS A 90 11.81 -11.55 0.08
N ASN A 91 10.52 -11.39 -0.20
CA ASN A 91 9.95 -11.39 -1.54
C ASN A 91 9.62 -9.96 -2.04
N MET A 92 10.09 -8.90 -1.37
CA MET A 92 10.06 -7.57 -1.97
C MET A 92 11.10 -7.52 -3.09
N PRO A 93 10.70 -7.27 -4.35
CA PRO A 93 11.65 -7.28 -5.46
C PRO A 93 12.63 -6.10 -5.40
N GLU A 94 13.76 -6.23 -6.08
CA GLU A 94 14.76 -5.16 -6.12
C GLU A 94 14.22 -3.85 -6.72
N ASP A 95 13.32 -3.92 -7.70
CA ASP A 95 12.67 -2.76 -8.32
C ASP A 95 11.61 -2.10 -7.42
N LEU A 96 11.29 -2.71 -6.27
CA LEU A 96 10.29 -2.27 -5.29
C LEU A 96 8.84 -2.24 -5.84
N ILE A 97 8.56 -2.93 -6.93
CA ILE A 97 7.22 -3.14 -7.44
C ILE A 97 6.76 -4.53 -6.98
N PRO A 98 5.87 -4.66 -5.99
CA PRO A 98 5.57 -5.94 -5.39
C PRO A 98 4.87 -6.89 -6.36
N TYR A 99 5.01 -8.18 -6.10
CA TYR A 99 4.10 -9.19 -6.66
C TYR A 99 2.70 -8.98 -6.06
N TRP A 100 1.68 -9.53 -6.71
CA TRP A 100 0.29 -9.38 -6.28
C TRP A 100 0.02 -9.88 -4.84
N ASP A 101 0.80 -10.87 -4.39
CA ASP A 101 0.82 -11.39 -3.02
C ASP A 101 2.26 -11.75 -2.65
N PHE A 102 2.70 -11.40 -1.46
CA PHE A 102 4.07 -11.64 -1.00
C PHE A 102 4.38 -13.12 -0.77
N ASP A 103 3.35 -13.96 -0.61
CA ASP A 103 3.48 -15.39 -0.38
C ASP A 103 3.15 -16.22 -1.64
N ALA A 104 3.03 -15.58 -2.80
CA ALA A 104 2.74 -16.27 -4.06
C ALA A 104 3.83 -17.30 -4.39
N PRO A 105 3.46 -18.57 -4.67
CA PRO A 105 4.41 -19.66 -4.74
C PRO A 105 5.29 -19.65 -6.00
N GLY A 106 4.84 -18.97 -7.05
CA GLY A 106 5.55 -18.87 -8.33
C GLY A 106 6.57 -17.72 -8.42
N ILE A 107 6.81 -16.97 -7.35
CA ILE A 107 7.82 -15.90 -7.33
C ILE A 107 9.20 -16.49 -7.73
N PRO A 108 9.95 -15.90 -8.68
CA PRO A 108 9.77 -14.54 -9.26
C PRO A 108 8.88 -14.46 -10.51
N ASN A 109 8.17 -15.50 -10.92
CA ASN A 109 7.39 -15.56 -12.15
C ASN A 109 5.89 -15.27 -11.91
N GLU A 110 5.57 -14.53 -10.86
CA GLU A 110 4.20 -14.09 -10.53
C GLU A 110 3.88 -12.71 -11.11
N PRO A 111 2.60 -12.42 -11.39
CA PRO A 111 2.18 -11.07 -11.78
C PRO A 111 2.58 -10.01 -10.75
N ARG A 112 2.95 -8.85 -11.25
CA ARG A 112 3.21 -7.66 -10.44
C ARG A 112 1.91 -6.93 -10.08
N ASP A 113 1.98 -6.08 -9.07
CA ASP A 113 0.90 -5.15 -8.78
C ASP A 113 1.43 -3.71 -8.74
N ALA A 114 1.46 -3.07 -9.92
CA ALA A 114 1.86 -1.67 -10.03
C ALA A 114 0.97 -0.76 -9.18
N SER A 115 -0.31 -1.11 -8.99
CA SER A 115 -1.21 -0.32 -8.15
C SER A 115 -0.78 -0.32 -6.68
N ALA A 116 -0.31 -1.43 -6.15
CA ALA A 116 0.25 -1.47 -4.79
C ALA A 116 1.50 -0.60 -4.68
N ALA A 117 2.37 -0.63 -5.69
CA ALA A 117 3.58 0.19 -5.71
C ALA A 117 3.27 1.69 -5.70
N THR A 118 2.28 2.14 -6.46
CA THR A 118 1.89 3.56 -6.51
C THR A 118 1.36 4.06 -5.16
N VAL A 119 0.54 3.25 -4.49
CA VAL A 119 0.04 3.55 -3.14
C VAL A 119 1.19 3.61 -2.13
N ILE A 120 2.14 2.66 -2.20
CA ILE A 120 3.34 2.67 -1.34
C ILE A 120 4.15 3.94 -1.57
N ALA A 121 4.45 4.30 -2.82
CA ALA A 121 5.24 5.50 -3.13
C ALA A 121 4.58 6.77 -2.59
N SER A 122 3.27 6.92 -2.82
CA SER A 122 2.50 8.06 -2.32
C SER A 122 2.54 8.13 -0.79
N ALA A 123 2.35 7.00 -0.10
CA ALA A 123 2.41 6.92 1.36
C ALA A 123 3.81 7.27 1.90
N LEU A 124 4.88 6.81 1.25
CA LEU A 124 6.25 7.06 1.68
C LEU A 124 6.63 8.55 1.60
N TYR A 125 6.23 9.25 0.52
CA TYR A 125 6.44 10.70 0.45
C TYR A 125 5.76 11.43 1.61
N GLU A 126 4.55 11.04 1.99
CA GLU A 126 3.87 11.63 3.12
C GLU A 126 4.51 11.22 4.46
N LEU A 127 4.81 9.95 4.67
CA LEU A 127 5.44 9.44 5.90
C LEU A 127 6.80 10.11 6.17
N SER A 128 7.53 10.48 5.10
CA SER A 128 8.80 11.19 5.20
C SER A 128 8.69 12.53 5.94
N GLN A 129 7.51 13.12 6.00
CA GLN A 129 7.27 14.39 6.69
C GLN A 129 7.11 14.23 8.21
N TYR A 130 6.84 13.02 8.67
CA TYR A 130 6.48 12.74 10.07
C TYR A 130 7.57 11.99 10.84
N ASP A 131 8.37 11.17 10.16
CA ASP A 131 9.50 10.44 10.76
C ASP A 131 10.84 10.98 10.23
N ARG A 132 11.33 12.03 10.88
CA ARG A 132 12.59 12.71 10.48
C ARG A 132 13.79 11.77 10.42
N LYS A 133 13.86 10.77 11.30
CA LYS A 133 14.98 9.82 11.37
C LYS A 133 15.13 9.00 10.08
N ASN A 134 14.02 8.61 9.49
CA ASN A 134 13.98 7.76 8.30
C ASN A 134 13.54 8.51 7.03
N SER A 135 13.35 9.83 7.09
CA SER A 135 12.79 10.65 6.00
C SER A 135 13.50 10.43 4.67
N GLU A 136 14.84 10.46 4.65
CA GLU A 136 15.61 10.28 3.44
C GLU A 136 15.48 8.88 2.85
N ARG A 137 15.40 7.85 3.69
CA ARG A 137 15.18 6.46 3.25
C ARG A 137 13.80 6.31 2.60
N TYR A 138 12.76 6.90 3.20
CA TYR A 138 11.41 6.88 2.63
C TYR A 138 11.35 7.57 1.27
N LYS A 139 11.93 8.77 1.16
CA LYS A 139 12.00 9.49 -0.12
C LYS A 139 12.74 8.71 -1.18
N LYS A 140 13.92 8.16 -0.83
CA LYS A 140 14.72 7.35 -1.77
C LYS A 140 13.95 6.11 -2.27
N ASN A 141 13.22 5.42 -1.40
CA ASN A 141 12.42 4.27 -1.80
C ASN A 141 11.23 4.70 -2.69
N ALA A 142 10.55 5.80 -2.35
CA ALA A 142 9.48 6.35 -3.16
C ALA A 142 9.98 6.78 -4.55
N ASP A 143 11.13 7.46 -4.61
CA ASP A 143 11.78 7.86 -5.87
C ASP A 143 12.10 6.66 -6.75
N ARG A 144 12.66 5.59 -6.15
CA ARG A 144 13.00 4.35 -6.87
C ARG A 144 11.74 3.66 -7.42
N ILE A 145 10.65 3.61 -6.64
CA ILE A 145 9.38 3.08 -7.11
C ILE A 145 8.85 3.90 -8.30
N VAL A 146 8.79 5.23 -8.16
CA VAL A 146 8.29 6.12 -9.22
C VAL A 146 9.16 6.03 -10.48
N GLU A 147 10.47 5.96 -10.34
CA GLU A 147 11.42 5.79 -11.46
C GLU A 147 11.18 4.46 -12.18
N ASN A 148 11.08 3.34 -11.44
CA ASN A 148 10.86 2.02 -12.03
C ASN A 148 9.48 1.92 -12.70
N LEU A 149 8.43 2.49 -12.08
CA LEU A 149 7.11 2.59 -12.70
C LEU A 149 7.17 3.39 -14.01
N THR A 150 7.88 4.52 -14.01
CA THR A 150 8.03 5.39 -15.18
C THR A 150 8.77 4.69 -16.32
N ASN A 151 9.84 3.96 -16.01
CA ASN A 151 10.72 3.38 -17.01
C ASN A 151 10.24 2.04 -17.57
N SER A 152 9.54 1.23 -16.75
CA SER A 152 9.27 -0.17 -17.09
C SER A 152 7.77 -0.56 -17.06
N TYR A 153 6.90 0.28 -16.51
CA TYR A 153 5.48 -0.03 -16.32
C TYR A 153 4.55 0.96 -17.04
N ARG A 154 5.08 1.97 -17.70
CA ARG A 154 4.26 2.94 -18.43
C ARG A 154 3.70 2.36 -19.72
N THR A 155 2.47 2.77 -20.01
CA THR A 155 1.84 2.56 -21.32
C THR A 155 2.55 3.38 -22.41
N THR A 156 2.40 2.96 -23.65
CA THR A 156 2.78 3.79 -24.80
C THR A 156 1.78 4.93 -24.97
N LEU A 157 2.26 6.13 -25.25
CA LEU A 157 1.42 7.30 -25.45
C LEU A 157 0.32 7.04 -26.50
N ASN A 158 -0.91 7.41 -26.19
CA ASN A 158 -2.12 7.22 -27.01
C ASN A 158 -2.51 5.75 -27.26
N LYS A 159 -2.03 4.82 -26.41
CA LYS A 159 -2.45 3.42 -26.39
C LYS A 159 -3.13 3.09 -25.06
N ASP A 160 -3.57 1.86 -24.95
CA ASP A 160 -4.11 1.27 -23.71
C ASP A 160 -5.26 2.10 -23.10
N ASN A 161 -6.16 2.62 -23.96
CA ASN A 161 -7.34 3.40 -23.57
C ASN A 161 -7.06 4.62 -22.67
N GLY A 162 -5.85 5.17 -22.74
CA GLY A 162 -5.43 6.34 -21.96
C GLY A 162 -4.94 6.05 -20.56
N PHE A 163 -4.82 4.79 -20.15
CA PHE A 163 -4.16 4.42 -18.90
C PHE A 163 -2.67 4.82 -18.91
N LEU A 164 -2.14 5.14 -17.73
CA LEU A 164 -0.73 5.52 -17.57
C LEU A 164 0.17 4.32 -17.27
N LEU A 165 -0.33 3.35 -16.51
CA LEU A 165 0.44 2.21 -16.03
C LEU A 165 -0.19 0.89 -16.44
N LEU A 166 0.67 -0.09 -16.75
CA LEU A 166 0.37 -1.50 -16.96
C LEU A 166 0.69 -2.32 -15.69
N HIS A 167 0.45 -3.63 -15.79
CA HIS A 167 0.94 -4.63 -14.83
C HIS A 167 0.41 -4.47 -13.40
N SER A 168 -0.87 -4.12 -13.26
CA SER A 168 -1.58 -4.22 -11.98
C SER A 168 -2.37 -5.53 -11.89
N THR A 169 -2.61 -6.03 -10.69
CA THR A 169 -3.39 -7.25 -10.45
C THR A 169 -4.53 -7.00 -9.49
N GLY A 170 -5.77 -7.03 -9.99
CA GLY A 170 -6.99 -6.85 -9.21
C GLY A 170 -7.26 -8.04 -8.30
N THR A 171 -7.65 -9.17 -8.86
CA THR A 171 -8.05 -10.39 -8.12
C THR A 171 -7.53 -11.65 -8.81
N LYS A 172 -6.30 -12.06 -8.49
CA LYS A 172 -5.68 -13.26 -9.06
C LYS A 172 -6.47 -14.55 -8.80
N PRO A 173 -7.00 -14.80 -7.58
CA PRO A 173 -7.75 -16.04 -7.31
C PRO A 173 -8.97 -16.26 -8.20
N THR A 174 -9.62 -15.20 -8.64
CA THR A 174 -10.76 -15.27 -9.55
C THR A 174 -10.41 -14.99 -11.01
N ASN A 175 -9.13 -14.79 -11.28
CA ASN A 175 -8.59 -14.41 -12.60
C ASN A 175 -9.26 -13.17 -13.21
N VAL A 176 -9.54 -12.17 -12.36
CA VAL A 176 -10.14 -10.89 -12.75
C VAL A 176 -9.08 -9.80 -12.64
N GLU A 177 -8.91 -9.01 -13.69
CA GLU A 177 -7.94 -7.91 -13.76
C GLU A 177 -6.52 -8.36 -13.39
N VAL A 178 -6.01 -9.41 -14.03
CA VAL A 178 -4.66 -9.93 -13.82
C VAL A 178 -3.74 -9.38 -14.89
N ASP A 179 -2.67 -8.71 -14.45
CA ASP A 179 -1.65 -8.12 -15.33
C ASP A 179 -2.23 -7.11 -16.35
N VAL A 180 -3.05 -6.17 -15.86
CA VAL A 180 -3.78 -5.18 -16.67
C VAL A 180 -3.61 -3.77 -16.10
N PRO A 181 -3.92 -2.72 -16.90
CA PRO A 181 -4.03 -1.37 -16.37
C PRO A 181 -5.26 -1.24 -15.44
N ILE A 182 -5.12 -0.48 -14.36
CA ILE A 182 -6.20 -0.23 -13.38
C ILE A 182 -6.21 1.25 -13.01
N VAL A 183 -7.38 1.89 -13.01
CA VAL A 183 -7.54 3.33 -12.84
C VAL A 183 -6.96 3.88 -11.52
N TYR A 184 -7.04 3.14 -10.43
CA TYR A 184 -6.47 3.62 -9.18
C TYR A 184 -4.93 3.50 -9.13
N ALA A 185 -4.31 2.68 -9.97
CA ALA A 185 -2.86 2.75 -10.16
C ALA A 185 -2.45 4.11 -10.73
N ASP A 186 -3.16 4.58 -11.75
CA ASP A 186 -2.93 5.89 -12.34
C ASP A 186 -3.16 7.02 -11.35
N TYR A 187 -4.26 6.96 -10.57
CA TYR A 187 -4.57 7.97 -9.57
C TYR A 187 -3.41 8.13 -8.56
N TYR A 188 -2.97 7.03 -7.95
CA TYR A 188 -1.90 7.08 -6.94
C TYR A 188 -0.53 7.33 -7.54
N PHE A 189 -0.32 6.99 -8.80
CA PHE A 189 0.90 7.39 -9.52
C PHE A 189 0.97 8.91 -9.69
N ILE A 190 -0.11 9.53 -10.14
CA ILE A 190 -0.21 10.99 -10.26
C ILE A 190 -0.07 11.65 -8.88
N GLU A 191 -0.71 11.12 -7.85
CA GLU A 191 -0.58 11.64 -6.49
C GLU A 191 0.86 11.56 -5.99
N ALA A 192 1.56 10.44 -6.23
CA ALA A 192 2.98 10.29 -5.88
C ALA A 192 3.86 11.32 -6.59
N LEU A 193 3.65 11.52 -7.90
CA LEU A 193 4.37 12.53 -8.68
C LEU A 193 4.11 13.96 -8.16
N LEU A 194 2.86 14.30 -7.84
CA LEU A 194 2.52 15.60 -7.26
C LEU A 194 3.15 15.80 -5.88
N ARG A 195 3.16 14.76 -5.04
CA ARG A 195 3.83 14.79 -3.74
C ARG A 195 5.33 14.99 -3.88
N LYS A 196 5.96 14.27 -4.81
CA LYS A 196 7.38 14.45 -5.15
C LYS A 196 7.68 15.88 -5.56
N ASP A 197 7.00 16.38 -6.57
CA ASP A 197 7.17 17.75 -7.10
C ASP A 197 7.01 18.82 -6.01
N LYS A 198 5.97 18.66 -5.18
CA LYS A 198 5.73 19.60 -4.07
C LYS A 198 6.85 19.55 -3.02
N LEU A 199 7.33 18.35 -2.66
CA LEU A 199 8.45 18.20 -1.72
C LEU A 199 9.74 18.82 -2.27
N GLU A 200 10.05 18.61 -3.53
CA GLU A 200 11.23 19.18 -4.20
C GLU A 200 11.18 20.73 -4.23
N LYS A 201 10.00 21.30 -4.49
CA LYS A 201 9.82 22.76 -4.60
C LYS A 201 9.71 23.46 -3.24
N THR A 202 9.09 22.85 -2.27
CA THR A 202 8.70 23.53 -1.02
C THR A 202 9.23 22.89 0.26
N GLY A 203 9.74 21.67 0.18
CA GLY A 203 10.14 20.87 1.33
C GLY A 203 8.98 20.34 2.19
N LYS A 204 7.71 20.61 1.81
CA LYS A 204 6.52 20.26 2.61
C LYS A 204 5.38 19.79 1.72
N LEU A 205 4.54 18.87 2.26
CA LEU A 205 3.31 18.42 1.57
C LEU A 205 2.07 19.21 1.98
N PHE A 206 2.01 19.65 3.21
CA PHE A 206 0.84 20.35 3.80
C PHE A 206 1.26 21.60 4.52
#